data_131525e39a11d95a495ea2d7f053771b
#
_entry.id   131525e39a11d95a495ea2d7f053771b
#
_cell.length_a   1.000
_cell.length_b   1.000
_cell.length_c   1.000
_cell.angle_alpha   90.00
_cell.angle_beta   90.00
_cell.angle_gamma   90.00
#
_symmetry.space_group_name_H-M   'P 1'
#
loop_
_entity.id
_entity.type
_entity.pdbx_description
1 polymer ?
#
loop_
_entity_poly.entity_id
_entity_poly.type
_entity_poly.pdbx_seq_one_letter_code
_entity_poly.pdbx_strand_id
1 'polypeptide(L)'
;PGVAEKEFEADIDRTMRLFNGASQGKGMSKPRDATMFDDRPTPSELSPAITEEDNAYYVASYIESGFRGPLNWYRNFSRVPELTPWLDSAKVLVPAYFLGGSNDPVLSFVPDGYNRQDTFFADLRGKQLIAGAGHWVQEEEPDAVNRAIVDFLSGIRDQ
;
A
#
# COMPACT_ATOMS: atom_id res chain seq x y z
N PRO A 1 5.07 -20.35 7.72
CA PRO A 1 3.95 -19.81 8.51
C PRO A 1 4.35 -19.70 9.98
N GLY A 2 3.88 -18.65 10.68
CA GLY A 2 4.11 -18.47 12.11
C GLY A 2 5.31 -17.61 12.49
N VAL A 3 6.28 -17.37 11.61
CA VAL A 3 7.45 -16.52 11.91
C VAL A 3 7.04 -15.05 11.96
N ALA A 4 6.42 -14.54 10.90
CA ALA A 4 5.97 -13.16 10.84
C ALA A 4 4.83 -12.88 11.84
N GLU A 5 3.92 -13.85 12.05
CA GLU A 5 2.90 -13.72 13.09
C GLU A 5 3.53 -13.52 14.47
N LYS A 6 4.51 -14.33 14.85
CA LYS A 6 5.19 -14.19 16.13
C LYS A 6 5.89 -12.84 16.30
N GLU A 7 6.51 -12.34 15.24
CA GLU A 7 7.17 -11.03 15.24
C GLU A 7 6.16 -9.92 15.44
N PHE A 8 5.07 -9.90 14.65
CA PHE A 8 4.08 -8.83 14.66
C PHE A 8 3.19 -8.85 15.91
N GLU A 9 2.92 -10.04 16.44
CA GLU A 9 2.08 -10.23 17.63
C GLU A 9 2.85 -10.12 18.94
N ALA A 10 4.19 -10.07 18.91
CA ALA A 10 5.01 -9.89 20.11
C ALA A 10 4.76 -8.53 20.79
N ASP A 11 4.50 -7.50 20.02
CA ASP A 11 4.11 -6.16 20.48
C ASP A 11 3.25 -5.49 19.38
N ILE A 12 1.94 -5.62 19.54
CA ILE A 12 0.97 -5.16 18.52
C ILE A 12 0.94 -3.63 18.45
N ASP A 13 1.07 -2.91 19.57
CA ASP A 13 1.13 -1.45 19.55
C ASP A 13 2.35 -0.96 18.75
N ARG A 14 3.52 -1.52 19.05
CA ARG A 14 4.73 -1.21 18.29
C ARG A 14 4.58 -1.54 16.82
N THR A 15 4.01 -2.68 16.49
CA THR A 15 3.75 -3.10 15.11
C THR A 15 2.85 -2.12 14.38
N MET A 16 1.75 -1.70 14.99
CA MET A 16 0.85 -0.72 14.41
C MET A 16 1.50 0.65 14.25
N ARG A 17 2.29 1.11 15.23
CA ARG A 17 3.07 2.35 15.09
C ARG A 17 4.10 2.30 13.97
N LEU A 18 4.70 1.13 13.71
CA LEU A 18 5.61 0.96 12.57
C LEU A 18 4.91 0.99 11.22
N PHE A 19 3.66 0.54 11.16
CA PHE A 19 2.83 0.63 9.95
C PHE A 19 2.20 2.02 9.78
N ASN A 20 1.78 2.65 10.87
CA ASN A 20 1.06 3.93 10.87
C ASN A 20 1.97 5.15 11.12
N GLY A 21 3.27 4.96 11.30
CA GLY A 21 4.21 6.04 11.60
C GLY A 21 4.54 6.92 10.41
N ALA A 22 4.98 8.14 10.68
CA ALA A 22 5.31 9.16 9.66
C ALA A 22 6.44 8.78 8.69
N SER A 23 7.24 7.75 9.03
CA SER A 23 8.35 7.27 8.18
C SER A 23 8.01 6.01 7.38
N GLN A 24 6.77 5.83 7.02
CA GLN A 24 6.27 4.66 6.31
C GLN A 24 7.14 4.29 5.09
N GLY A 25 7.40 3.01 4.95
CA GLY A 25 8.01 2.43 3.76
C GLY A 25 9.52 2.48 3.66
N LYS A 26 10.24 3.28 4.45
CA LYS A 26 11.71 3.25 4.42
C LYS A 26 12.23 1.92 4.99
N GLY A 27 13.04 1.22 4.18
CA GLY A 27 13.69 -0.03 4.61
C GLY A 27 12.77 -1.25 4.69
N MET A 28 11.68 -1.29 3.93
CA MET A 28 10.81 -2.48 3.84
C MET A 28 11.44 -3.64 3.08
N SER A 29 12.47 -3.38 2.28
CA SER A 29 13.24 -4.44 1.63
C SER A 29 14.32 -4.96 2.59
N LYS A 30 14.20 -6.21 3.00
CA LYS A 30 15.10 -6.89 3.92
C LYS A 30 15.61 -8.20 3.32
N PRO A 31 16.79 -8.70 3.74
CA PRO A 31 17.18 -10.07 3.47
C PRO A 31 16.11 -11.06 3.92
N ARG A 32 16.02 -12.20 3.23
CA ARG A 32 14.94 -13.19 3.45
C ARG A 32 14.92 -13.78 4.87
N ASP A 33 16.05 -13.80 5.53
CA ASP A 33 16.28 -14.33 6.87
C ASP A 33 16.27 -13.26 7.98
N ALA A 34 16.13 -11.99 7.59
CA ALA A 34 16.00 -10.89 8.54
C ALA A 34 14.57 -10.74 9.07
N THR A 35 14.48 -10.25 10.30
CA THR A 35 13.20 -9.78 10.86
C THR A 35 12.78 -8.45 10.22
N MET A 36 11.49 -8.17 10.22
CA MET A 36 10.96 -6.94 9.60
C MET A 36 11.29 -5.70 10.43
N PHE A 37 11.28 -5.83 11.74
CA PHE A 37 11.23 -4.68 12.65
C PHE A 37 12.38 -4.58 13.68
N ASP A 38 13.20 -5.61 13.89
CA ASP A 38 14.16 -5.65 15.00
C ASP A 38 15.13 -4.47 15.03
N ASP A 39 15.54 -3.96 13.88
CA ASP A 39 16.47 -2.83 13.74
C ASP A 39 15.77 -1.47 13.62
N ARG A 40 14.44 -1.42 13.80
CA ARG A 40 13.67 -0.19 13.66
C ARG A 40 13.27 0.38 15.01
N PRO A 41 13.58 1.64 15.30
CA PRO A 41 12.99 2.30 16.46
C PRO A 41 11.48 2.42 16.28
N THR A 42 10.75 2.30 17.38
CA THR A 42 9.32 2.60 17.38
C THR A 42 9.13 4.09 17.06
N PRO A 43 8.35 4.46 16.05
CA PRO A 43 8.06 5.85 15.75
C PRO A 43 7.42 6.55 16.96
N SER A 44 7.93 7.73 17.30
CA SER A 44 7.32 8.59 18.34
C SER A 44 6.06 9.30 17.87
N GLU A 45 5.92 9.44 16.54
CA GLU A 45 4.82 10.14 15.89
C GLU A 45 4.15 9.23 14.87
N LEU A 46 2.83 9.27 14.84
CA LEU A 46 2.02 8.65 13.80
C LEU A 46 2.02 9.52 12.54
N SER A 47 1.61 8.96 11.42
CA SER A 47 1.29 9.74 10.22
C SER A 47 0.25 10.82 10.59
N PRO A 48 0.34 12.04 10.02
CA PRO A 48 -0.66 13.08 10.25
C PRO A 48 -2.11 12.68 9.97
N ALA A 49 -2.27 11.63 9.17
CA ALA A 49 -3.58 11.06 8.84
C ALA A 49 -4.16 10.11 9.90
N ILE A 50 -3.37 9.71 10.88
CA ILE A 50 -3.75 8.70 11.89
C ILE A 50 -3.65 9.31 13.28
N THR A 51 -4.78 9.33 14.01
CA THR A 51 -4.82 9.77 15.40
C THR A 51 -4.38 8.66 16.36
N GLU A 52 -4.08 9.00 17.62
CA GLU A 52 -3.84 7.98 18.67
C GLU A 52 -5.08 7.12 18.93
N GLU A 53 -6.28 7.67 18.74
CA GLU A 53 -7.54 6.92 18.84
C GLU A 53 -7.68 5.89 17.72
N ASP A 54 -7.35 6.28 16.48
CA ASP A 54 -7.33 5.36 15.34
C ASP A 54 -6.29 4.24 15.56
N ASN A 55 -5.10 4.58 16.02
CA ASN A 55 -4.07 3.57 16.32
C ASN A 55 -4.54 2.61 17.42
N ALA A 56 -5.17 3.09 18.47
CA ALA A 56 -5.72 2.25 19.52
C ALA A 56 -6.81 1.30 19.01
N TYR A 57 -7.64 1.78 18.07
CA TYR A 57 -8.64 0.93 17.40
C TYR A 57 -7.99 -0.19 16.57
N TYR A 58 -6.95 0.13 15.79
CA TYR A 58 -6.18 -0.89 15.08
C TYR A 58 -5.56 -1.91 16.03
N VAL A 59 -4.91 -1.45 17.10
CA VAL A 59 -4.29 -2.32 18.11
C VAL A 59 -5.33 -3.29 18.69
N ALA A 60 -6.48 -2.79 19.12
CA ALA A 60 -7.57 -3.62 19.68
C ALA A 60 -8.04 -4.66 18.65
N SER A 61 -8.23 -4.25 17.40
CA SER A 61 -8.68 -5.14 16.32
C SER A 61 -7.67 -6.26 16.03
N TYR A 62 -6.37 -5.96 16.04
CA TYR A 62 -5.33 -6.95 15.80
C TYR A 62 -5.02 -7.83 17.02
N ILE A 63 -5.28 -7.36 18.24
CA ILE A 63 -5.28 -8.21 19.44
C ILE A 63 -6.32 -9.33 19.30
N GLU A 64 -7.50 -9.03 18.77
CA GLU A 64 -8.57 -10.00 18.58
C GLU A 64 -8.33 -10.93 17.37
N SER A 65 -7.94 -10.37 16.22
CA SER A 65 -7.86 -11.11 14.93
C SER A 65 -6.51 -11.77 14.66
N GLY A 66 -5.44 -11.26 15.26
CA GLY A 66 -4.05 -11.59 14.90
C GLY A 66 -3.68 -11.15 13.49
N PHE A 67 -2.45 -11.45 13.09
CA PHE A 67 -1.89 -11.06 11.77
C PHE A 67 -1.95 -12.17 10.71
N ARG A 68 -2.47 -13.34 11.03
CA ARG A 68 -2.51 -14.46 10.08
C ARG A 68 -3.32 -14.15 8.81
N GLY A 69 -4.47 -13.52 8.97
CA GLY A 69 -5.34 -13.13 7.85
C GLY A 69 -4.63 -12.21 6.87
N PRO A 70 -4.18 -11.01 7.30
CA PRO A 70 -3.42 -10.07 6.46
C PRO A 70 -2.17 -10.70 5.83
N LEU A 71 -1.38 -11.47 6.57
CA LEU A 71 -0.19 -12.13 6.05
C LEU A 71 -0.50 -13.20 4.99
N ASN A 72 -1.64 -13.86 5.07
CA ASN A 72 -2.06 -14.82 4.06
C ASN A 72 -2.36 -14.18 2.71
N TRP A 73 -2.77 -12.93 2.68
CA TRP A 73 -2.91 -12.15 1.45
C TRP A 73 -1.60 -12.16 0.67
N TYR A 74 -0.50 -11.76 1.31
CA TYR A 74 0.83 -11.73 0.69
C TYR A 74 1.37 -13.12 0.35
N ARG A 75 1.08 -14.14 1.14
CA ARG A 75 1.50 -15.53 0.89
C ARG A 75 0.89 -16.12 -0.39
N ASN A 76 -0.21 -15.56 -0.85
CA ASN A 76 -0.87 -16.01 -2.09
C ASN A 76 -0.33 -15.35 -3.35
N PHE A 77 0.52 -14.33 -3.27
CA PHE A 77 1.03 -13.63 -4.46
C PHE A 77 1.70 -14.56 -5.47
N SER A 78 2.47 -15.55 -5.00
CA SER A 78 3.10 -16.54 -5.89
C SER A 78 2.10 -17.46 -6.60
N ARG A 79 0.89 -17.62 -6.05
CA ARG A 79 -0.17 -18.48 -6.61
C ARG A 79 -1.11 -17.73 -7.55
N VAL A 80 -1.12 -16.40 -7.48
CA VAL A 80 -2.03 -15.60 -8.31
C VAL A 80 -1.87 -15.90 -9.80
N PRO A 81 -0.66 -15.94 -10.40
CA PRO A 81 -0.51 -16.26 -11.82
C PRO A 81 -1.05 -17.65 -12.18
N GLU A 82 -0.89 -18.65 -11.29
CA GLU A 82 -1.40 -20.00 -11.50
C GLU A 82 -2.93 -20.07 -11.46
N LEU A 83 -3.55 -19.28 -10.57
CA LEU A 83 -5.00 -19.23 -10.38
C LEU A 83 -5.71 -18.34 -11.41
N THR A 84 -4.97 -17.42 -12.03
CA THR A 84 -5.54 -16.42 -12.96
C THR A 84 -4.75 -16.36 -14.28
N PRO A 85 -4.50 -17.49 -14.95
CA PRO A 85 -3.67 -17.52 -16.17
C PRO A 85 -4.25 -16.65 -17.31
N TRP A 86 -5.57 -16.41 -17.30
CA TRP A 86 -6.23 -15.54 -18.28
C TRP A 86 -5.84 -14.06 -18.15
N LEU A 87 -5.21 -13.63 -17.04
CA LEU A 87 -4.74 -12.26 -16.84
C LEU A 87 -3.39 -11.99 -17.51
N ASP A 88 -2.66 -13.00 -17.95
CA ASP A 88 -1.29 -12.85 -18.49
C ASP A 88 -1.22 -11.88 -19.67
N SER A 89 -2.26 -11.83 -20.50
CA SER A 89 -2.35 -10.90 -21.63
C SER A 89 -3.56 -9.97 -21.56
N ALA A 90 -4.28 -9.98 -20.45
CA ALA A 90 -5.48 -9.15 -20.29
C ALA A 90 -5.12 -7.68 -20.15
N LYS A 91 -6.01 -6.82 -20.68
CA LYS A 91 -5.95 -5.38 -20.47
C LYS A 91 -7.20 -4.90 -19.75
N VAL A 92 -7.05 -3.84 -18.97
CA VAL A 92 -8.17 -3.06 -18.45
C VAL A 92 -8.76 -2.28 -19.61
N LEU A 93 -10.03 -2.55 -19.94
CA LEU A 93 -10.68 -1.99 -21.14
C LEU A 93 -11.49 -0.71 -20.84
N VAL A 94 -11.76 -0.44 -19.58
CA VAL A 94 -12.47 0.77 -19.14
C VAL A 94 -11.49 1.93 -19.00
N PRO A 95 -11.96 3.20 -19.12
CA PRO A 95 -11.14 4.36 -18.80
C PRO A 95 -10.49 4.22 -17.42
N ALA A 96 -9.22 4.50 -17.34
CA ALA A 96 -8.43 4.36 -16.13
C ALA A 96 -7.53 5.58 -15.89
N TYR A 97 -7.27 5.86 -14.62
CA TYR A 97 -6.33 6.88 -14.19
C TYR A 97 -5.50 6.32 -13.03
N PHE A 98 -4.19 6.46 -13.10
CA PHE A 98 -3.31 6.04 -12.02
C PHE A 98 -3.00 7.22 -11.10
N LEU A 99 -3.16 6.99 -9.80
CA LEU A 99 -2.80 7.95 -8.77
C LEU A 99 -1.99 7.25 -7.67
N GLY A 100 -0.88 7.85 -7.26
CA GLY A 100 -0.04 7.31 -6.18
C GLY A 100 0.80 8.40 -5.53
N GLY A 101 1.52 8.05 -4.46
CA GLY A 101 2.47 8.95 -3.81
C GLY A 101 3.87 8.83 -4.41
N SER A 102 4.60 9.94 -4.53
CA SER A 102 5.96 9.93 -5.08
C SER A 102 6.98 9.23 -4.17
N ASN A 103 6.67 9.10 -2.88
CA ASN A 103 7.48 8.42 -1.88
C ASN A 103 6.98 7.00 -1.56
N ASP A 104 6.02 6.48 -2.34
CA ASP A 104 5.53 5.12 -2.15
C ASP A 104 6.66 4.10 -2.38
N PRO A 105 7.04 3.28 -1.37
CA PRO A 105 8.09 2.28 -1.52
C PRO A 105 7.77 1.21 -2.57
N VAL A 106 6.50 0.99 -2.88
CA VAL A 106 6.07 0.01 -3.91
C VAL A 106 6.62 0.39 -5.29
N LEU A 107 6.81 1.68 -5.58
CA LEU A 107 7.44 2.13 -6.81
C LEU A 107 8.87 1.58 -6.98
N SER A 108 9.57 1.33 -5.86
CA SER A 108 10.92 0.74 -5.88
C SER A 108 10.92 -0.78 -6.06
N PHE A 109 9.83 -1.47 -5.71
CA PHE A 109 9.71 -2.92 -5.87
C PHE A 109 9.52 -3.32 -7.34
N VAL A 110 8.89 -2.44 -8.13
CA VAL A 110 8.65 -2.63 -9.56
C VAL A 110 9.09 -1.37 -10.30
N PRO A 111 10.40 -1.15 -10.47
CA PRO A 111 10.95 0.13 -10.98
C PRO A 111 10.34 0.59 -12.31
N ASP A 112 10.04 -0.36 -13.20
CA ASP A 112 9.41 -0.05 -14.48
C ASP A 112 7.88 -0.08 -14.45
N GLY A 113 7.28 -0.48 -13.34
CA GLY A 113 5.83 -0.67 -13.22
C GLY A 113 5.04 0.60 -13.57
N TYR A 114 5.46 1.73 -13.01
CA TYR A 114 4.85 3.04 -13.29
C TYR A 114 5.00 3.44 -14.78
N ASN A 115 6.17 3.25 -15.36
CA ASN A 115 6.43 3.61 -16.77
C ASN A 115 5.67 2.73 -17.74
N ARG A 116 5.50 1.45 -17.43
CA ARG A 116 4.87 0.44 -18.28
C ARG A 116 3.36 0.32 -18.15
N GLN A 117 2.70 1.15 -17.35
CA GLN A 117 1.25 1.06 -17.14
C GLN A 117 0.45 1.08 -18.44
N ASP A 118 0.86 1.86 -19.43
CA ASP A 118 0.21 1.94 -20.73
C ASP A 118 0.06 0.56 -21.43
N THR A 119 0.91 -0.40 -21.06
CA THR A 119 0.82 -1.76 -21.61
C THR A 119 -0.34 -2.56 -21.05
N PHE A 120 -0.85 -2.20 -19.87
CA PHE A 120 -1.91 -2.93 -19.16
C PHE A 120 -3.29 -2.32 -19.33
N PHE A 121 -3.39 -1.10 -19.87
CA PHE A 121 -4.65 -0.40 -20.06
C PHE A 121 -4.90 -0.13 -21.53
N ALA A 122 -6.14 -0.30 -21.97
CA ALA A 122 -6.56 0.10 -23.32
C ALA A 122 -6.84 1.61 -23.40
N ASP A 123 -7.26 2.22 -22.30
CA ASP A 123 -7.64 3.64 -22.20
C ASP A 123 -7.11 4.24 -20.89
N LEU A 124 -5.79 4.47 -20.81
CA LEU A 124 -5.18 5.14 -19.68
C LEU A 124 -5.22 6.67 -19.89
N ARG A 125 -6.13 7.34 -19.19
CA ARG A 125 -6.39 8.79 -19.31
C ARG A 125 -5.31 9.65 -18.65
N GLY A 126 -4.53 9.09 -17.74
CA GLY A 126 -3.43 9.78 -17.12
C GLY A 126 -2.78 9.00 -15.99
N LYS A 127 -1.63 9.52 -15.56
CA LYS A 127 -0.83 9.02 -14.44
C LYS A 127 -0.34 10.21 -13.61
N GLN A 128 -0.53 10.16 -12.30
CA GLN A 128 -0.06 11.20 -11.41
C GLN A 128 0.60 10.61 -10.17
N LEU A 129 1.76 11.17 -9.81
CA LEU A 129 2.37 10.96 -8.49
C LEU A 129 2.24 12.26 -7.70
N ILE A 130 1.58 12.19 -6.56
CA ILE A 130 1.46 13.33 -5.64
C ILE A 130 2.79 13.49 -4.91
N ALA A 131 3.38 14.67 -5.04
CA ALA A 131 4.70 14.96 -4.50
C ALA A 131 4.71 14.88 -2.96
N GLY A 132 5.66 14.12 -2.42
CA GLY A 132 5.84 13.98 -0.97
C GLY A 132 4.97 12.93 -0.31
N ALA A 133 3.85 12.52 -0.92
CA ALA A 133 2.98 11.50 -0.37
C ALA A 133 3.61 10.09 -0.47
N GLY A 134 3.28 9.24 0.49
CA GLY A 134 3.72 7.85 0.58
C GLY A 134 2.68 6.86 0.04
N HIS A 135 2.60 5.70 0.69
CA HIS A 135 1.75 4.58 0.25
C HIS A 135 0.26 4.84 0.44
N TRP A 136 -0.12 5.51 1.52
CA TRP A 136 -1.50 5.80 1.86
C TRP A 136 -1.92 7.17 1.34
N VAL A 137 -1.68 7.40 0.05
CA VAL A 137 -1.84 8.71 -0.60
C VAL A 137 -3.22 9.34 -0.36
N GLN A 138 -4.28 8.55 -0.26
CA GLN A 138 -5.64 9.02 0.00
C GLN A 138 -5.85 9.54 1.43
N GLU A 139 -5.02 9.10 2.36
CA GLU A 139 -5.03 9.54 3.76
C GLU A 139 -4.06 10.71 3.97
N GLU A 140 -2.92 10.65 3.28
CA GLU A 140 -1.85 11.66 3.41
C GLU A 140 -2.18 12.96 2.68
N GLU A 141 -2.85 12.85 1.50
CA GLU A 141 -3.18 13.99 0.61
C GLU A 141 -4.63 13.93 0.09
N PRO A 142 -5.64 13.88 1.00
CA PRO A 142 -7.03 13.64 0.62
C PRO A 142 -7.58 14.67 -0.38
N ASP A 143 -7.22 15.94 -0.23
CA ASP A 143 -7.70 17.00 -1.12
C ASP A 143 -7.17 16.84 -2.55
N ALA A 144 -5.90 16.45 -2.70
CA ALA A 144 -5.30 16.21 -4.00
C ALA A 144 -5.91 14.98 -4.68
N VAL A 145 -6.11 13.91 -3.91
CA VAL A 145 -6.75 12.67 -4.38
C VAL A 145 -8.19 12.93 -4.81
N ASN A 146 -8.98 13.61 -3.98
CA ASN A 146 -10.38 13.92 -4.29
C ASN A 146 -10.51 14.78 -5.55
N ARG A 147 -9.65 15.80 -5.71
CA ARG A 147 -9.64 16.60 -6.95
C ARG A 147 -9.35 15.73 -8.18
N ALA A 148 -8.30 14.91 -8.12
CA ALA A 148 -7.94 14.04 -9.25
C ALA A 148 -9.07 13.07 -9.62
N ILE A 149 -9.76 12.50 -8.63
CA ILE A 149 -10.90 11.60 -8.86
C ILE A 149 -12.07 12.35 -9.51
N VAL A 150 -12.42 13.53 -8.99
CA VAL A 150 -13.52 14.33 -9.52
C VAL A 150 -13.24 14.78 -10.94
N ASP A 151 -12.04 15.25 -11.22
CA ASP A 151 -11.62 15.69 -12.57
C ASP A 151 -11.66 14.52 -13.56
N PHE A 152 -11.14 13.35 -13.17
CA PHE A 152 -11.19 12.15 -13.99
C PHE A 152 -12.62 11.71 -14.30
N LEU A 153 -13.50 11.65 -13.29
CA LEU A 153 -14.89 11.25 -13.47
C LEU A 153 -15.68 12.26 -14.33
N SER A 154 -15.40 13.54 -14.17
CA SER A 154 -16.03 14.58 -15.00
C SER A 154 -15.64 14.40 -16.48
N GLY A 155 -14.37 14.14 -16.77
CA GLY A 155 -13.90 13.88 -18.13
C GLY A 155 -14.46 12.61 -18.79
N ILE A 156 -15.01 11.67 -18.00
CA ILE A 156 -15.71 10.48 -18.53
C ILE A 156 -17.17 10.82 -18.88
N ARG A 157 -17.83 11.65 -18.08
CA ARG A 157 -19.25 11.98 -18.26
C ARG A 157 -19.53 12.79 -19.52
N ASP A 158 -18.54 13.53 -20.00
CA ASP A 158 -18.66 14.43 -21.15
C ASP A 158 -18.38 13.74 -22.51
N GLN A 159 -18.26 12.39 -22.49
CA GLN A 159 -18.08 11.54 -23.68
C GLN A 159 -19.28 10.62 -23.89
#